data_aa0ec90fe862a3a0507af2f4667637f2
#
_entry.id   aa0ec90fe862a3a0507af2f4667637f2
#
_cell.length_a   1.000
_cell.length_b   1.000
_cell.length_c   1.000
_cell.angle_alpha   90.00
_cell.angle_beta   90.00
_cell.angle_gamma   90.00
#
_symmetry.space_group_name_H-M   'P 1'
#
loop_
_entity.id
_entity.type
_entity.pdbx_description
1 polymer ?
#
loop_
_entity_poly.entity_id
_entity_poly.type
_entity_poly.pdbx_seq_one_letter_code
_entity_poly.pdbx_strand_id
1 'polypeptide(L)'
;MLLNEEIKLDYSDVLIRPKRSTMSSRGEVKLERTHRFLWSKKKWTGIPIMSANMDTVGTPAMHKVLSKYKLITCPARHFLNKGIDKFNKGESNICWFGGIEDITKLSKTTTGFIGLDVANGYTIRFVEAVKKLRDKCPDATIAAG
;
A
#
# COMPACT_ATOMS: atom_id res chain seq x y z
N MET A 1 17.27 -25.30 15.91
CA MET A 1 17.51 -23.90 15.49
C MET A 1 18.14 -23.94 14.10
N LEU A 2 17.54 -23.31 13.10
CA LEU A 2 18.13 -23.21 11.77
C LEU A 2 18.93 -21.90 11.72
N LEU A 3 20.22 -22.00 11.43
CA LEU A 3 21.07 -20.82 11.16
C LEU A 3 21.09 -20.61 9.65
N ASN A 4 20.76 -19.40 9.22
CA ASN A 4 20.89 -19.00 7.83
C ASN A 4 22.20 -18.20 7.70
N GLU A 5 23.17 -18.74 6.96
CA GLU A 5 24.48 -18.14 6.77
C GLU A 5 24.51 -17.08 5.63
N GLU A 6 23.39 -16.89 4.92
CA GLU A 6 23.30 -15.84 3.90
C GLU A 6 23.46 -14.45 4.52
N ILE A 7 24.26 -13.62 3.88
CA ILE A 7 24.40 -12.21 4.25
C ILE A 7 23.06 -11.52 4.04
N LYS A 8 22.51 -10.97 5.10
CA LYS A 8 21.30 -10.13 5.04
C LYS A 8 21.73 -8.66 5.02
N LEU A 9 21.40 -7.98 3.93
CA LEU A 9 21.73 -6.57 3.75
C LEU A 9 20.59 -5.67 4.23
N ASP A 10 20.92 -4.58 4.90
CA ASP A 10 20.01 -3.48 5.22
C ASP A 10 20.23 -2.31 4.25
N TYR A 11 19.40 -1.29 4.32
CA TYR A 11 19.54 -0.09 3.48
C TYR A 11 20.85 0.65 3.70
N SER A 12 21.44 0.57 4.89
CA SER A 12 22.76 1.11 5.21
C SER A 12 23.93 0.39 4.51
N ASP A 13 23.69 -0.84 4.06
CA ASP A 13 24.72 -1.70 3.45
C ASP A 13 24.76 -1.59 1.92
N VAL A 14 23.86 -0.80 1.33
CA VAL A 14 23.71 -0.73 -0.11
C VAL A 14 23.72 0.71 -0.63
N LEU A 15 24.22 0.88 -1.86
CA LEU A 15 24.20 2.15 -2.58
C LEU A 15 23.53 1.97 -3.94
N ILE A 16 22.83 3.01 -4.41
CA ILE A 16 22.29 3.01 -5.77
C ILE A 16 23.45 3.06 -6.77
N ARG A 17 23.56 2.02 -7.58
CA ARG A 17 24.59 1.98 -8.65
C ARG A 17 24.26 3.02 -9.73
N PRO A 18 25.16 3.96 -10.03
CA PRO A 18 24.99 4.89 -11.13
C PRO A 18 24.81 4.16 -12.47
N LYS A 19 23.89 4.63 -13.29
CA LYS A 19 23.68 4.15 -14.67
C LYS A 19 23.80 5.30 -15.65
N ARG A 20 24.18 4.99 -16.87
CA ARG A 20 24.15 5.99 -17.96
C ARG A 20 22.71 6.45 -18.16
N SER A 21 22.53 7.75 -18.36
CA SER A 21 21.25 8.38 -18.64
C SER A 21 21.36 9.18 -19.93
N THR A 22 20.27 9.23 -20.69
CA THR A 22 20.12 10.10 -21.85
C THR A 22 19.51 11.44 -21.48
N MET A 23 19.09 11.62 -20.21
CA MET A 23 18.48 12.84 -19.72
C MET A 23 19.55 13.89 -19.37
N SER A 24 19.33 15.11 -19.82
CA SER A 24 20.20 16.26 -19.59
C SER A 24 19.86 17.02 -18.31
N SER A 25 18.60 16.94 -17.85
CA SER A 25 18.11 17.66 -16.68
C SER A 25 17.21 16.83 -15.80
N ARG A 26 17.22 17.11 -14.50
CA ARG A 26 16.27 16.57 -13.52
C ARG A 26 14.81 16.87 -13.88
N GLY A 27 14.55 18.02 -14.54
CA GLY A 27 13.22 18.40 -14.98
C GLY A 27 12.59 17.47 -16.03
N GLU A 28 13.41 16.67 -16.72
CA GLU A 28 12.93 15.68 -17.70
C GLU A 28 12.40 14.40 -17.05
N VAL A 29 12.68 14.20 -15.75
CA VAL A 29 12.27 12.98 -15.04
C VAL A 29 10.77 12.95 -14.82
N LYS A 30 10.10 11.97 -15.41
CA LYS A 30 8.69 11.67 -15.15
C LYS A 30 8.60 10.69 -13.99
N LEU A 31 8.02 11.13 -12.88
CA LEU A 31 7.86 10.32 -11.67
C LEU A 31 6.68 9.35 -11.76
N GLU A 32 5.64 9.70 -12.52
CA GLU A 32 4.46 8.85 -12.71
C GLU A 32 4.85 7.55 -13.42
N ARG A 33 4.32 6.45 -12.93
CA ARG A 33 4.49 5.11 -13.50
C ARG A 33 3.14 4.41 -13.57
N THR A 34 2.96 3.58 -14.59
CA THR A 34 1.81 2.69 -14.68
C THR A 34 2.22 1.29 -14.22
N HIS A 35 1.57 0.82 -13.20
CA HIS A 35 1.74 -0.53 -12.65
C HIS A 35 0.55 -1.40 -13.00
N ARG A 36 0.81 -2.64 -13.41
CA ARG A 36 -0.21 -3.69 -13.54
C ARG A 36 0.03 -4.71 -12.44
N PHE A 37 -0.91 -4.81 -11.52
CA PHE A 37 -0.79 -5.72 -10.39
C PHE A 37 -0.99 -7.18 -10.82
N LEU A 38 -0.10 -8.05 -10.34
CA LEU A 38 -0.03 -9.45 -10.81
C LEU A 38 -1.34 -10.21 -10.58
N TRP A 39 -1.95 -10.07 -9.42
CA TRP A 39 -3.12 -10.87 -9.03
C TRP A 39 -4.45 -10.22 -9.37
N SER A 40 -4.63 -8.94 -9.08
CA SER A 40 -5.86 -8.21 -9.41
C SER A 40 -5.96 -7.83 -10.89
N LYS A 41 -4.85 -7.93 -11.65
CA LYS A 41 -4.73 -7.48 -13.06
C LYS A 41 -5.06 -6.00 -13.28
N LYS A 42 -5.43 -5.28 -12.22
CA LYS A 42 -5.74 -3.85 -12.29
C LYS A 42 -4.52 -3.02 -12.67
N LYS A 43 -4.74 -1.95 -13.40
CA LYS A 43 -3.75 -0.94 -13.70
C LYS A 43 -3.94 0.24 -12.75
N TRP A 44 -2.84 0.78 -12.28
CA TRP A 44 -2.81 2.02 -11.53
C TRP A 44 -1.68 2.90 -12.06
N THR A 45 -1.95 4.20 -12.21
CA THR A 45 -0.96 5.18 -12.69
C THR A 45 -0.80 6.27 -11.66
N GLY A 46 0.42 6.48 -11.20
CA GLY A 46 0.75 7.49 -10.22
C GLY A 46 2.22 7.45 -9.85
N ILE A 47 2.58 8.23 -8.84
CA ILE A 47 3.91 8.18 -8.24
C ILE A 47 3.91 7.05 -7.20
N PRO A 48 4.78 6.02 -7.33
CA PRO A 48 4.72 4.80 -6.51
C PRO A 48 5.26 5.03 -5.10
N ILE A 49 4.63 5.93 -4.38
CA ILE A 49 4.89 6.24 -2.97
C ILE A 49 3.57 6.13 -2.22
N MET A 50 3.61 5.48 -1.05
CA MET A 50 2.49 5.32 -0.13
C MET A 50 2.79 6.03 1.18
N SER A 51 1.80 6.73 1.74
CA SER A 51 1.93 7.25 3.10
C SER A 51 1.82 6.12 4.13
N ALA A 52 2.41 6.29 5.30
CA ALA A 52 2.17 5.36 6.41
C ALA A 52 0.72 5.48 6.93
N ASN A 53 0.15 4.36 7.40
CA ASN A 53 -1.18 4.29 8.01
C ASN A 53 -1.18 4.73 9.48
N MET A 54 -0.42 5.79 9.78
CA MET A 54 -0.23 6.34 11.13
C MET A 54 -1.17 7.52 11.39
N ASP A 55 -1.52 7.75 12.66
CA ASP A 55 -2.53 8.73 13.09
C ASP A 55 -2.26 10.16 12.59
N THR A 56 -0.99 10.57 12.53
CA THR A 56 -0.59 11.92 12.08
C THR A 56 -0.31 12.01 10.59
N VAL A 57 -0.18 10.88 9.89
CA VAL A 57 0.19 10.81 8.47
C VAL A 57 -1.01 10.43 7.60
N GLY A 58 -1.75 9.37 7.98
CA GLY A 58 -2.91 8.86 7.23
C GLY A 58 -4.18 9.68 7.50
N THR A 59 -4.15 10.98 7.32
CA THR A 59 -5.26 11.90 7.61
C THR A 59 -5.98 12.38 6.33
N PRO A 60 -7.26 12.84 6.43
CA PRO A 60 -7.96 13.43 5.28
C PRO A 60 -7.25 14.67 4.72
N ALA A 61 -6.62 15.47 5.58
CA ALA A 61 -5.84 16.64 5.15
C ALA A 61 -4.62 16.23 4.32
N MET A 62 -3.89 15.22 4.76
CA MET A 62 -2.76 14.66 4.00
C MET A 62 -3.24 14.05 2.69
N HIS A 63 -4.35 13.29 2.70
CA HIS A 63 -4.93 12.71 1.50
C HIS A 63 -5.25 13.77 0.44
N LYS A 64 -5.85 14.89 0.83
CA LYS A 64 -6.14 16.01 -0.07
C LYS A 64 -4.89 16.58 -0.76
N VAL A 65 -3.73 16.49 -0.12
CA VAL A 65 -2.46 16.94 -0.72
C VAL A 65 -1.86 15.84 -1.58
N LEU A 66 -1.75 14.62 -1.07
CA LEU A 66 -1.11 13.50 -1.77
C LEU A 66 -1.84 13.11 -3.05
N SER A 67 -3.17 13.16 -3.07
CA SER A 67 -3.97 12.84 -4.25
C SER A 67 -3.70 13.79 -5.44
N LYS A 68 -3.37 15.07 -5.18
CA LYS A 68 -2.97 16.02 -6.24
C LYS A 68 -1.70 15.57 -6.98
N TYR A 69 -0.82 14.87 -6.28
CA TYR A 69 0.43 14.33 -6.83
C TYR A 69 0.30 12.86 -7.22
N LYS A 70 -0.92 12.30 -7.22
CA LYS A 70 -1.18 10.89 -7.54
C LYS A 70 -0.36 9.91 -6.68
N LEU A 71 -0.13 10.25 -5.41
CA LEU A 71 0.44 9.35 -4.39
C LEU A 71 -0.68 8.59 -3.69
N ILE A 72 -0.35 7.42 -3.13
CA ILE A 72 -1.31 6.60 -2.39
C ILE A 72 -1.33 7.03 -0.93
N THR A 73 -2.51 7.33 -0.42
CA THR A 73 -2.73 7.57 1.01
C THR A 73 -3.18 6.27 1.68
N CYS A 74 -2.52 5.91 2.78
CA CYS A 74 -2.99 4.86 3.67
C CYS A 74 -3.61 5.52 4.90
N PRO A 75 -4.96 5.57 5.01
CA PRO A 75 -5.60 6.19 6.15
C PRO A 75 -5.26 5.47 7.46
N ALA A 76 -5.12 6.24 8.53
CA ALA A 76 -4.90 5.68 9.86
C ALA A 76 -6.07 4.74 10.24
N ARG A 77 -5.76 3.64 10.92
CA ARG A 77 -6.69 2.53 11.17
C ARG A 77 -8.00 2.95 11.83
N HIS A 78 -7.97 3.96 12.71
CA HIS A 78 -9.20 4.43 13.37
C HIS A 78 -10.23 4.98 12.39
N PHE A 79 -9.82 5.50 11.22
CA PHE A 79 -10.75 5.97 10.19
C PHE A 79 -11.52 4.82 9.51
N LEU A 80 -10.99 3.60 9.51
CA LEU A 80 -11.72 2.42 9.02
C LEU A 80 -12.97 2.14 9.86
N ASN A 81 -12.96 2.53 11.13
CA ASN A 81 -14.09 2.38 12.04
C ASN A 81 -15.07 3.56 12.01
N LYS A 82 -14.53 4.79 11.96
CA LYS A 82 -15.33 6.02 12.04
C LYS A 82 -14.69 7.10 11.15
N GLY A 83 -15.11 7.20 9.90
CA GLY A 83 -14.66 8.29 9.06
C GLY A 83 -14.21 7.90 7.65
N ILE A 84 -14.61 6.76 7.14
CA ILE A 84 -14.39 6.38 5.72
C ILE A 84 -14.95 7.47 4.78
N ASP A 85 -16.04 8.11 5.16
CA ASP A 85 -16.70 9.20 4.45
C ASP A 85 -15.88 10.49 4.40
N LYS A 86 -14.89 10.65 5.28
CA LYS A 86 -13.96 11.80 5.29
C LYS A 86 -12.92 11.71 4.15
N PHE A 87 -12.79 10.56 3.53
CA PHE A 87 -12.00 10.35 2.34
C PHE A 87 -12.94 10.20 1.16
N ASN A 88 -12.58 10.72 0.01
CA ASN A 88 -13.42 10.66 -1.17
C ASN A 88 -13.69 9.20 -1.56
N LYS A 89 -14.97 8.82 -1.69
CA LYS A 89 -15.34 7.46 -2.07
C LYS A 89 -14.92 7.16 -3.50
N GLY A 90 -14.31 5.98 -3.70
CA GLY A 90 -13.95 5.52 -5.04
C GLY A 90 -12.64 6.07 -5.60
N GLU A 91 -11.88 6.83 -4.84
CA GLU A 91 -10.57 7.28 -5.29
C GLU A 91 -9.57 6.12 -5.40
N SER A 92 -8.87 6.05 -6.53
CA SER A 92 -7.88 5.02 -6.83
C SER A 92 -6.59 5.13 -6.00
N ASN A 93 -6.44 6.23 -5.28
CA ASN A 93 -5.22 6.57 -4.54
C ASN A 93 -5.34 6.36 -3.03
N ILE A 94 -6.24 5.50 -2.59
CA ILE A 94 -6.42 5.14 -1.19
C ILE A 94 -6.19 3.64 -1.02
N CYS A 95 -5.36 3.28 -0.02
CA CYS A 95 -5.18 1.92 0.44
C CYS A 95 -5.61 1.80 1.90
N TRP A 96 -6.68 1.08 2.16
CA TRP A 96 -7.19 0.84 3.50
C TRP A 96 -6.48 -0.33 4.15
N PHE A 97 -5.87 -0.10 5.31
CA PHE A 97 -5.26 -1.14 6.14
C PHE A 97 -6.10 -1.45 7.39
N GLY A 98 -6.11 -2.73 7.74
CA GLY A 98 -6.74 -3.23 8.97
C GLY A 98 -6.06 -4.49 9.49
N GLY A 99 -6.43 -4.93 10.68
CA GLY A 99 -6.00 -6.21 11.23
C GLY A 99 -6.84 -7.38 10.74
N ILE A 100 -6.52 -8.58 11.22
CA ILE A 100 -7.23 -9.83 10.86
C ILE A 100 -8.74 -9.73 11.15
N GLU A 101 -9.12 -9.07 12.22
CA GLU A 101 -10.51 -8.85 12.62
C GLU A 101 -11.26 -7.83 11.76
N ASP A 102 -10.56 -7.02 10.97
CA ASP A 102 -11.17 -5.96 10.15
C ASP A 102 -11.55 -6.41 8.74
N ILE A 103 -11.37 -7.68 8.38
CA ILE A 103 -11.63 -8.22 7.02
C ILE A 103 -13.01 -7.83 6.49
N THR A 104 -14.05 -7.91 7.33
CA THR A 104 -15.42 -7.55 6.91
C THR A 104 -15.58 -6.06 6.65
N LYS A 105 -14.83 -5.20 7.36
CA LYS A 105 -14.84 -3.76 7.13
C LYS A 105 -14.06 -3.42 5.86
N LEU A 106 -12.87 -4.02 5.69
CA LEU A 106 -12.03 -3.86 4.51
C LEU A 106 -12.79 -4.27 3.23
N SER A 107 -13.54 -5.37 3.27
CA SER A 107 -14.30 -5.84 2.12
C SER A 107 -15.46 -4.92 1.71
N LYS A 108 -15.86 -3.99 2.57
CA LYS A 108 -16.89 -2.97 2.28
C LYS A 108 -16.29 -1.67 1.72
N THR A 109 -14.98 -1.52 1.72
CA THR A 109 -14.34 -0.35 1.11
C THR A 109 -14.43 -0.45 -0.42
N THR A 110 -14.68 0.68 -1.06
CA THR A 110 -14.85 0.74 -2.53
C THR A 110 -13.55 1.02 -3.27
N THR A 111 -12.43 1.11 -2.55
CA THR A 111 -11.12 1.35 -3.14
C THR A 111 -10.54 0.09 -3.76
N GLY A 112 -9.72 0.25 -4.81
CA GLY A 112 -9.05 -0.88 -5.45
C GLY A 112 -7.89 -1.47 -4.64
N PHE A 113 -7.48 -0.82 -3.54
CA PHE A 113 -6.37 -1.22 -2.68
C PHE A 113 -6.86 -1.44 -1.26
N ILE A 114 -6.54 -2.58 -0.70
CA ILE A 114 -6.79 -2.94 0.69
C ILE A 114 -5.59 -3.68 1.25
N GLY A 115 -5.39 -3.64 2.56
CA GLY A 115 -4.24 -4.27 3.19
C GLY A 115 -4.57 -4.90 4.54
N LEU A 116 -3.83 -5.95 4.88
CA LEU A 116 -3.74 -6.50 6.23
C LEU A 116 -2.37 -6.15 6.79
N ASP A 117 -2.37 -5.52 7.96
CA ASP A 117 -1.17 -5.07 8.67
C ASP A 117 -1.19 -5.63 10.08
N VAL A 118 -0.20 -6.46 10.42
CA VAL A 118 -0.07 -7.16 11.70
C VAL A 118 1.37 -7.15 12.17
N ALA A 119 1.57 -7.29 13.49
CA ALA A 119 2.91 -7.32 14.07
C ALA A 119 3.72 -8.58 13.68
N ASN A 120 3.07 -9.66 13.30
CA ASN A 120 3.71 -10.90 12.87
C ASN A 120 2.93 -11.56 11.72
N GLY A 121 3.37 -11.30 10.49
CA GLY A 121 2.81 -11.87 9.27
C GLY A 121 3.18 -13.33 8.98
N TYR A 122 4.03 -13.95 9.81
CA TYR A 122 4.46 -15.35 9.61
C TYR A 122 3.54 -16.39 10.26
N THR A 123 2.43 -15.95 10.85
CA THR A 123 1.48 -16.86 11.48
C THR A 123 0.56 -17.52 10.46
N ILE A 124 0.17 -18.78 10.70
CA ILE A 124 -0.84 -19.50 9.89
C ILE A 124 -2.14 -18.71 9.84
N ARG A 125 -2.56 -18.14 10.98
CA ARG A 125 -3.76 -17.30 11.08
C ARG A 125 -3.73 -16.10 10.14
N PHE A 126 -2.56 -15.48 9.94
CA PHE A 126 -2.40 -14.38 9.00
C PHE A 126 -2.58 -14.83 7.54
N VAL A 127 -1.97 -15.96 7.17
CA VAL A 127 -2.10 -16.54 5.83
C VAL A 127 -3.56 -16.87 5.51
N GLU A 128 -4.29 -17.47 6.46
CA GLU A 128 -5.72 -17.76 6.34
C GLU A 128 -6.55 -16.47 6.21
N ALA A 129 -6.19 -15.42 6.96
CA ALA A 129 -6.84 -14.13 6.87
C ALA A 129 -6.67 -13.48 5.48
N VAL A 130 -5.47 -13.56 4.90
CA VAL A 130 -5.19 -13.07 3.54
C VAL A 130 -6.02 -13.83 2.50
N LYS A 131 -6.12 -15.17 2.62
CA LYS A 131 -6.97 -15.99 1.76
C LYS A 131 -8.43 -15.57 1.87
N LYS A 132 -8.95 -15.46 3.09
CA LYS A 132 -10.33 -15.02 3.36
C LYS A 132 -10.63 -13.62 2.83
N LEU A 133 -9.66 -12.70 2.91
CA LEU A 133 -9.80 -11.36 2.34
C LEU A 133 -9.83 -11.44 0.80
N ARG A 134 -9.01 -12.27 0.18
CA ARG A 134 -9.01 -12.52 -1.26
C ARG A 134 -10.35 -13.08 -1.74
N ASP A 135 -10.91 -14.06 -1.03
CA ASP A 135 -12.20 -14.66 -1.38
C ASP A 135 -13.34 -13.62 -1.34
N LYS A 136 -13.30 -12.72 -0.35
CA LYS A 136 -14.28 -11.61 -0.25
C LYS A 136 -14.07 -10.49 -1.27
N CYS A 137 -12.85 -10.29 -1.73
CA CYS A 137 -12.45 -9.18 -2.60
C CYS A 137 -11.58 -9.71 -3.76
N PRO A 138 -12.15 -10.51 -4.70
CA PRO A 138 -11.37 -11.17 -5.74
C PRO A 138 -10.63 -10.18 -6.65
N ASP A 139 -11.20 -9.01 -6.87
CA ASP A 139 -10.65 -7.99 -7.77
C ASP A 139 -9.78 -6.93 -7.06
N ALA A 140 -9.65 -6.99 -5.74
CA ALA A 140 -8.85 -6.00 -5.03
C ALA A 140 -7.34 -6.27 -5.15
N THR A 141 -6.54 -5.22 -5.18
CA THR A 141 -5.10 -5.33 -4.94
C THR A 141 -4.88 -5.39 -3.44
N ILE A 142 -4.36 -6.51 -2.95
CA ILE A 142 -4.13 -6.75 -1.53
C ILE A 142 -2.66 -6.56 -1.20
N ALA A 143 -2.38 -5.69 -0.23
CA ALA A 143 -1.10 -5.59 0.46
C ALA A 143 -1.18 -6.45 1.74
N ALA A 144 -0.13 -7.20 2.03
CA ALA A 144 -0.08 -8.09 3.19
C ALA A 144 1.27 -7.97 3.88
N GLY A 145 1.29 -7.59 5.17
CA GLY A 145 2.49 -7.38 5.96
C GLY A 145 2.26 -7.41 7.46
#